data_7fe2741d50221ab0eb845cd61011def7
#
_entry.id   7fe2741d50221ab0eb845cd61011def7
#
_cell.length_a   1.000
_cell.length_b   1.000
_cell.length_c   1.000
_cell.angle_alpha   90.00
_cell.angle_beta   90.00
_cell.angle_gamma   90.00
#
_symmetry.space_group_name_H-M   'P 1'
#
loop_
_entity.id
_entity.type
_entity.pdbx_description
1 polymer ?
#
loop_
_entity_poly.entity_id
_entity_poly.type
_entity_poly.pdbx_seq_one_letter_code
_entity_poly.pdbx_strand_id
1 'polypeptide(L)'
;MKNYPHYLERLQAATLKYWDKPALNNIDGESFTYAQMAETIARFHLFFEEAGFRKGDKIALCARNGARWGMSYMAVNTYETVIVPILADFTPESIGYLVDHSESVMLFTNADKWAKLDVTKMPRLRVAVDVDTWDLLYSNNPALTKAYENLDAAFSEKYPDGYKKEFVHFPTDNWDDLSTINYTSGSTGDPKGVMLTYRNFCANVDFSQRNVPAGDKMVSMLPMAHMYGLVIEFIYPLCNGTSIYWLGKAPTPASLMKAFADVKPYLLITVPLVMEKIYKSKLKPMLDKPAVKLALKIPGVNSLIYKKIREGLEQAFGGNVQEFIMGGAALNPEVERIFKKINFPYLVGYGMTEACPLLAYEHWTKYVPGSCGKPVDCAEVRIDSDDPQHTVGEIQARGENITIGYFKNPEATANAFTEDGWLKTGDLGIMDAEGNIFIRGRSKNMILGPSGQNIYPEEVEAVVNNQAYVLESVVVDRGGKLVGLVYLDQQAIARDLLDPEAVSEIPEKIRSASNKRLPGYSQLSKVEVMDEPFAKTPKMSIKRFLYK
;
A
#
# COMPACT_ATOMS: atom_id res chain seq x y z
N MET A 1 14.55 -14.91 19.51
CA MET A 1 14.55 -13.73 18.66
C MET A 1 15.57 -13.94 17.56
N LYS A 2 15.23 -13.62 16.32
CA LYS A 2 16.21 -13.66 15.22
C LYS A 2 17.24 -12.55 15.43
N ASN A 3 18.52 -12.85 15.15
CA ASN A 3 19.60 -11.87 15.31
C ASN A 3 19.81 -11.16 13.96
N TYR A 4 19.15 -9.99 13.76
CA TYR A 4 19.31 -9.13 12.60
C TYR A 4 19.49 -7.67 13.03
N PRO A 5 20.16 -6.82 12.22
CA PRO A 5 20.39 -5.42 12.56
C PRO A 5 19.10 -4.61 12.67
N HIS A 6 19.09 -3.63 13.56
CA HIS A 6 18.00 -2.65 13.63
C HIS A 6 17.90 -1.87 12.30
N TYR A 7 16.67 -1.56 11.83
CA TYR A 7 16.55 -0.87 10.54
C TYR A 7 17.15 0.55 10.55
N LEU A 8 17.18 1.22 11.72
CA LEU A 8 17.87 2.51 11.86
C LEU A 8 19.39 2.37 11.79
N GLU A 9 19.96 1.26 12.24
CA GLU A 9 21.38 0.94 12.02
C GLU A 9 21.68 0.79 10.53
N ARG A 10 20.81 0.10 9.80
CA ARG A 10 20.92 -0.03 8.34
C ARG A 10 20.77 1.31 7.63
N LEU A 11 19.83 2.15 8.07
CA LEU A 11 19.64 3.50 7.55
C LEU A 11 20.89 4.36 7.80
N GLN A 12 21.46 4.30 9.01
CA GLN A 12 22.70 5.00 9.33
C GLN A 12 23.85 4.54 8.44
N ALA A 13 24.04 3.23 8.29
CA ALA A 13 25.06 2.67 7.43
C ALA A 13 24.90 3.11 5.96
N ALA A 14 23.66 3.09 5.44
CA ALA A 14 23.36 3.58 4.10
C ALA A 14 23.65 5.08 3.95
N THR A 15 23.26 5.90 4.93
CA THR A 15 23.49 7.35 4.95
C THR A 15 24.99 7.66 4.91
N LEU A 16 25.79 6.99 5.74
CA LEU A 16 27.24 7.19 5.78
C LEU A 16 27.93 6.74 4.49
N LYS A 17 27.49 5.61 3.92
CA LYS A 17 28.06 5.04 2.69
C LYS A 17 27.72 5.86 1.46
N TYR A 18 26.47 6.32 1.34
CA TYR A 18 25.94 6.97 0.14
C TYR A 18 25.76 8.49 0.32
N TRP A 19 26.58 9.12 1.15
CA TRP A 19 26.50 10.50 1.61
C TRP A 19 26.11 11.52 0.54
N ASP A 20 26.82 11.51 -0.60
CA ASP A 20 26.60 12.45 -1.70
C ASP A 20 25.62 11.95 -2.77
N LYS A 21 25.08 10.73 -2.59
CA LYS A 21 24.12 10.16 -3.53
C LYS A 21 22.73 10.78 -3.32
N PRO A 22 21.95 11.08 -4.38
CA PRO A 22 20.54 11.43 -4.24
C PRO A 22 19.77 10.35 -3.47
N ALA A 23 19.06 10.75 -2.43
CA ALA A 23 18.24 9.87 -1.59
C ALA A 23 16.75 10.04 -1.91
N LEU A 24 16.25 11.26 -1.75
CA LEU A 24 14.81 11.59 -1.81
C LEU A 24 14.59 12.66 -2.88
N ASN A 25 13.76 12.34 -3.88
CA ASN A 25 13.67 13.17 -5.08
C ASN A 25 12.22 13.36 -5.52
N ASN A 26 11.83 14.58 -5.84
CA ASN A 26 10.60 14.87 -6.55
C ASN A 26 10.91 14.92 -8.05
N ILE A 27 10.20 14.17 -8.89
CA ILE A 27 10.36 14.24 -10.34
C ILE A 27 9.94 15.63 -10.80
N ASP A 28 10.81 16.27 -11.60
CA ASP A 28 10.67 17.67 -12.04
C ASP A 28 10.69 18.68 -10.85
N GLY A 29 11.29 18.33 -9.70
CA GLY A 29 11.34 19.14 -8.48
C GLY A 29 12.63 19.00 -7.68
N GLU A 30 12.53 19.11 -6.36
CA GLU A 30 13.67 19.04 -5.44
C GLU A 30 14.29 17.65 -5.39
N SER A 31 15.59 17.63 -5.18
CA SER A 31 16.40 16.42 -4.99
C SER A 31 17.33 16.63 -3.79
N PHE A 32 17.30 15.69 -2.86
CA PHE A 32 18.10 15.74 -1.65
C PHE A 32 19.00 14.50 -1.56
N THR A 33 20.27 14.74 -1.23
CA THR A 33 21.24 13.67 -0.96
C THR A 33 20.99 13.02 0.41
N TYR A 34 21.63 11.89 0.68
CA TYR A 34 21.67 11.29 2.01
C TYR A 34 22.24 12.25 3.06
N ALA A 35 23.24 13.06 2.68
CA ALA A 35 23.80 14.12 3.51
C ALA A 35 22.75 15.16 3.91
N GLN A 36 22.05 15.71 2.92
CA GLN A 36 21.02 16.73 3.15
C GLN A 36 19.82 16.19 3.94
N MET A 37 19.47 14.92 3.71
CA MET A 37 18.47 14.23 4.54
C MET A 37 18.93 14.17 6.00
N ALA A 38 20.16 13.74 6.26
CA ALA A 38 20.70 13.62 7.61
C ALA A 38 20.80 14.99 8.30
N GLU A 39 21.22 16.03 7.58
CA GLU A 39 21.26 17.40 8.07
C GLU A 39 19.85 17.89 8.46
N THR A 40 18.86 17.67 7.61
CA THR A 40 17.47 18.04 7.87
C THR A 40 16.91 17.32 9.11
N ILE A 41 17.20 16.02 9.25
CA ILE A 41 16.86 15.25 10.44
C ILE A 41 17.46 15.91 11.69
N ALA A 42 18.75 16.25 11.66
CA ALA A 42 19.44 16.88 12.80
C ALA A 42 18.86 18.26 13.14
N ARG A 43 18.44 19.05 12.15
CA ARG A 43 17.74 20.33 12.35
C ARG A 43 16.41 20.13 13.11
N PHE A 44 15.59 19.18 12.68
CA PHE A 44 14.33 18.89 13.38
C PHE A 44 14.58 18.31 14.77
N HIS A 45 15.62 17.49 14.97
CA HIS A 45 15.98 17.00 16.31
C HIS A 45 16.32 18.15 17.25
N LEU A 46 17.09 19.14 16.78
CA LEU A 46 17.40 20.33 17.56
C LEU A 46 16.13 21.10 17.94
N PHE A 47 15.21 21.30 17.00
CA PHE A 47 13.92 21.90 17.30
C PHE A 47 13.10 21.09 18.29
N PHE A 48 13.04 19.76 18.15
CA PHE A 48 12.29 18.89 19.06
C PHE A 48 12.85 18.96 20.50
N GLU A 49 14.16 19.00 20.63
CA GLU A 49 14.86 19.18 21.90
C GLU A 49 14.49 20.53 22.55
N GLU A 50 14.59 21.65 21.82
CA GLU A 50 14.22 22.99 22.30
C GLU A 50 12.71 23.11 22.59
N ALA A 51 11.86 22.46 21.80
CA ALA A 51 10.44 22.38 22.02
C ALA A 51 10.07 21.52 23.25
N GLY A 52 11.04 20.77 23.80
CA GLY A 52 10.84 19.86 24.92
C GLY A 52 9.97 18.66 24.57
N PHE A 53 10.04 18.19 23.31
CA PHE A 53 9.42 16.93 22.92
C PHE A 53 10.23 15.77 23.49
N ARG A 54 9.54 14.68 23.81
CA ARG A 54 10.12 13.54 24.49
C ARG A 54 9.85 12.26 23.71
N LYS A 55 10.67 11.26 23.94
CA LYS A 55 10.43 9.89 23.49
C LYS A 55 8.98 9.47 23.77
N GLY A 56 8.31 8.96 22.75
CA GLY A 56 6.91 8.53 22.83
C GLY A 56 5.87 9.63 22.60
N ASP A 57 6.25 10.92 22.51
CA ASP A 57 5.33 11.96 22.03
C ASP A 57 4.92 11.65 20.59
N LYS A 58 3.69 11.98 20.23
CA LYS A 58 3.15 11.67 18.90
C LYS A 58 3.23 12.90 18.01
N ILE A 59 3.72 12.71 16.79
CA ILE A 59 3.78 13.74 15.76
C ILE A 59 3.04 13.24 14.53
N ALA A 60 2.00 13.97 14.12
CA ALA A 60 1.21 13.64 12.95
C ALA A 60 1.85 14.18 11.66
N LEU A 61 1.66 13.45 10.56
CA LEU A 61 2.14 13.83 9.23
C LEU A 61 1.04 13.57 8.19
N CYS A 62 0.44 14.64 7.68
CA CYS A 62 -0.68 14.61 6.74
C CYS A 62 -0.41 15.44 5.50
N ALA A 63 0.25 14.88 4.51
CA ALA A 63 0.51 15.51 3.23
C ALA A 63 0.65 14.47 2.11
N ARG A 64 0.74 14.91 0.86
CA ARG A 64 1.07 14.03 -0.26
C ARG A 64 2.51 13.56 -0.17
N ASN A 65 2.78 12.41 -0.80
CA ASN A 65 4.12 11.88 -0.91
C ASN A 65 5.09 12.89 -1.54
N GLY A 66 6.31 12.93 -1.03
CA GLY A 66 7.38 13.75 -1.56
C GLY A 66 8.65 13.63 -0.73
N ALA A 67 9.73 14.23 -1.21
CA ALA A 67 11.03 14.17 -0.56
C ALA A 67 10.99 14.75 0.87
N ARG A 68 10.33 15.88 1.06
CA ARG A 68 10.19 16.53 2.37
C ARG A 68 9.30 15.74 3.32
N TRP A 69 8.23 15.07 2.81
CA TRP A 69 7.45 14.13 3.60
C TRP A 69 8.34 13.02 4.18
N GLY A 70 9.20 12.45 3.32
CA GLY A 70 10.14 11.40 3.74
C GLY A 70 11.12 11.88 4.80
N MET A 71 11.68 13.08 4.67
CA MET A 71 12.58 13.66 5.67
C MET A 71 11.87 13.95 6.98
N SER A 72 10.64 14.51 6.93
CA SER A 72 9.82 14.74 8.13
C SER A 72 9.51 13.43 8.86
N TYR A 73 9.14 12.36 8.11
CA TYR A 73 8.94 11.03 8.67
C TYR A 73 10.19 10.53 9.41
N MET A 74 11.35 10.60 8.76
CA MET A 74 12.60 10.10 9.35
C MET A 74 13.04 10.96 10.54
N ALA A 75 12.85 12.28 10.51
CA ALA A 75 13.15 13.15 11.64
C ALA A 75 12.37 12.75 12.90
N VAL A 76 11.06 12.50 12.74
CA VAL A 76 10.20 12.04 13.85
C VAL A 76 10.64 10.66 14.36
N ASN A 77 10.85 9.74 13.43
CA ASN A 77 11.11 8.34 13.78
C ASN A 77 12.50 8.14 14.41
N THR A 78 13.52 8.86 13.93
CA THR A 78 14.88 8.81 14.49
C THR A 78 15.07 9.62 15.77
N TYR A 79 14.09 10.42 16.19
CA TYR A 79 14.04 11.10 17.50
C TYR A 79 13.35 10.25 18.57
N GLU A 80 12.88 9.03 18.22
CA GLU A 80 12.10 8.15 19.10
C GLU A 80 10.73 8.73 19.51
N THR A 81 10.21 9.71 18.78
CA THR A 81 8.82 10.12 18.84
C THR A 81 7.98 9.19 17.95
N VAL A 82 6.70 9.06 18.26
CA VAL A 82 5.80 8.19 17.51
C VAL A 82 5.23 8.94 16.32
N ILE A 83 5.52 8.46 15.11
CA ILE A 83 4.94 9.05 13.91
C ILE A 83 3.51 8.56 13.69
N VAL A 84 2.63 9.50 13.29
CA VAL A 84 1.23 9.22 12.95
C VAL A 84 0.98 9.65 11.51
N PRO A 85 1.27 8.77 10.53
CA PRO A 85 1.04 9.09 9.12
C PRO A 85 -0.45 9.04 8.81
N ILE A 86 -0.97 10.14 8.27
CA ILE A 86 -2.38 10.33 7.90
C ILE A 86 -2.48 10.49 6.39
N LEU A 87 -3.39 9.76 5.76
CA LEU A 87 -3.63 9.87 4.32
C LEU A 87 -4.06 11.30 3.93
N ALA A 88 -3.45 11.84 2.90
CA ALA A 88 -3.70 13.20 2.42
C ALA A 88 -5.14 13.43 1.95
N ASP A 89 -5.86 12.38 1.58
CA ASP A 89 -7.22 12.44 1.03
C ASP A 89 -8.32 12.31 2.12
N PHE A 90 -7.97 12.31 3.40
CA PHE A 90 -8.95 12.42 4.47
C PHE A 90 -9.57 13.82 4.50
N THR A 91 -10.84 13.90 4.96
CA THR A 91 -11.50 15.19 5.16
C THR A 91 -10.85 15.98 6.31
N PRO A 92 -10.97 17.31 6.34
CA PRO A 92 -10.43 18.13 7.43
C PRO A 92 -10.92 17.66 8.82
N GLU A 93 -12.19 17.28 8.93
CA GLU A 93 -12.78 16.75 10.17
C GLU A 93 -12.09 15.45 10.60
N SER A 94 -11.86 14.55 9.63
CA SER A 94 -11.17 13.29 9.91
C SER A 94 -9.71 13.53 10.32
N ILE A 95 -9.01 14.46 9.66
CA ILE A 95 -7.63 14.81 10.02
C ILE A 95 -7.59 15.35 11.45
N GLY A 96 -8.45 16.35 11.78
CA GLY A 96 -8.54 16.91 13.13
C GLY A 96 -8.83 15.85 14.21
N TYR A 97 -9.78 14.94 13.92
CA TYR A 97 -10.08 13.81 14.80
C TYR A 97 -8.86 12.90 15.02
N LEU A 98 -8.12 12.54 13.97
CA LEU A 98 -6.97 11.65 14.09
C LEU A 98 -5.80 12.30 14.83
N VAL A 99 -5.57 13.59 14.63
CA VAL A 99 -4.55 14.37 15.36
C VAL A 99 -4.89 14.43 16.85
N ASP A 100 -6.15 14.68 17.21
CA ASP A 100 -6.61 14.70 18.59
C ASP A 100 -6.59 13.30 19.24
N HIS A 101 -7.19 12.31 18.56
CA HIS A 101 -7.26 10.94 19.07
C HIS A 101 -5.86 10.36 19.31
N SER A 102 -4.89 10.61 18.40
CA SER A 102 -3.51 10.18 18.57
C SER A 102 -2.76 10.96 19.66
N GLU A 103 -3.31 12.06 20.16
CA GLU A 103 -2.65 12.97 21.11
C GLU A 103 -1.39 13.63 20.53
N SER A 104 -1.40 13.90 19.21
CA SER A 104 -0.25 14.48 18.54
C SER A 104 0.05 15.90 19.04
N VAL A 105 1.31 16.13 19.39
CA VAL A 105 1.80 17.44 19.87
C VAL A 105 2.27 18.33 18.73
N MET A 106 2.55 17.76 17.57
CA MET A 106 2.95 18.47 16.35
C MET A 106 2.27 17.85 15.12
N LEU A 107 2.06 18.67 14.11
CA LEU A 107 1.51 18.27 12.81
C LEU A 107 2.37 18.83 11.68
N PHE A 108 2.89 17.93 10.83
CA PHE A 108 3.37 18.29 9.51
C PHE A 108 2.21 18.18 8.51
N THR A 109 1.90 19.26 7.79
CA THR A 109 0.81 19.28 6.81
C THR A 109 1.08 20.34 5.74
N ASN A 110 0.21 20.47 4.74
CA ASN A 110 0.32 21.55 3.76
C ASN A 110 -0.48 22.78 4.22
N ALA A 111 -0.06 23.99 3.85
CA ALA A 111 -0.73 25.23 4.23
C ALA A 111 -2.21 25.27 3.79
N ASP A 112 -2.54 24.76 2.60
CA ASP A 112 -3.92 24.69 2.09
C ASP A 112 -4.82 23.73 2.89
N LYS A 113 -4.26 22.68 3.47
CA LYS A 113 -4.97 21.79 4.39
C LYS A 113 -5.11 22.41 5.76
N TRP A 114 -4.01 22.98 6.29
CA TRP A 114 -4.02 23.67 7.58
C TRP A 114 -5.12 24.73 7.66
N ALA A 115 -5.28 25.54 6.61
CA ALA A 115 -6.31 26.58 6.54
C ALA A 115 -7.76 26.07 6.68
N LYS A 116 -7.98 24.76 6.56
CA LYS A 116 -9.29 24.10 6.69
C LYS A 116 -9.46 23.37 8.02
N LEU A 117 -8.41 23.27 8.83
CA LEU A 117 -8.45 22.59 10.12
C LEU A 117 -8.90 23.54 11.24
N ASP A 118 -9.64 22.99 12.18
CA ASP A 118 -10.05 23.68 13.39
C ASP A 118 -9.13 23.29 14.54
N VAL A 119 -8.17 24.17 14.87
CA VAL A 119 -7.18 23.90 15.92
C VAL A 119 -7.82 23.73 17.31
N THR A 120 -9.02 24.28 17.54
CA THR A 120 -9.71 24.12 18.83
C THR A 120 -10.13 22.68 19.11
N LYS A 121 -10.23 21.86 18.08
CA LYS A 121 -10.50 20.41 18.14
C LYS A 121 -9.25 19.57 18.36
N MET A 122 -8.08 20.19 18.44
CA MET A 122 -6.78 19.54 18.63
C MET A 122 -6.03 20.13 19.83
N PRO A 123 -6.59 20.04 21.06
CA PRO A 123 -6.11 20.78 22.24
C PRO A 123 -4.68 20.44 22.67
N ARG A 124 -4.15 19.30 22.26
CA ARG A 124 -2.76 18.90 22.53
C ARG A 124 -1.76 19.37 21.48
N LEU A 125 -2.25 19.87 20.34
CA LEU A 125 -1.37 20.36 19.27
C LEU A 125 -0.66 21.63 19.71
N ARG A 126 0.67 21.62 19.64
CA ARG A 126 1.54 22.73 20.04
C ARG A 126 2.13 23.45 18.84
N VAL A 127 2.42 22.73 17.75
CA VAL A 127 3.11 23.23 16.56
C VAL A 127 2.51 22.60 15.30
N ALA A 128 2.35 23.40 14.24
CA ALA A 128 2.12 22.90 12.88
C ALA A 128 3.13 23.51 11.92
N VAL A 129 3.64 22.69 10.99
CA VAL A 129 4.69 23.08 10.02
C VAL A 129 4.25 22.66 8.63
N ASP A 130 4.48 23.53 7.64
CA ASP A 130 4.24 23.21 6.24
C ASP A 130 5.28 22.22 5.73
N VAL A 131 4.81 21.11 5.21
CA VAL A 131 5.69 20.06 4.66
C VAL A 131 6.39 20.49 3.36
N ASP A 132 5.77 21.40 2.60
CA ASP A 132 6.32 21.81 1.29
C ASP A 132 7.43 22.86 1.40
N THR A 133 7.39 23.71 2.44
CA THR A 133 8.33 24.83 2.63
C THR A 133 9.11 24.75 3.93
N TRP A 134 8.58 24.00 4.92
CA TRP A 134 8.97 24.01 6.33
C TRP A 134 8.75 25.34 7.02
N ASP A 135 7.77 26.13 6.54
CA ASP A 135 7.33 27.33 7.25
C ASP A 135 6.47 26.95 8.47
N LEU A 136 6.57 27.75 9.53
CA LEU A 136 5.74 27.59 10.71
C LEU A 136 4.30 28.04 10.41
N LEU A 137 3.33 27.11 10.44
CA LEU A 137 1.91 27.40 10.22
C LEU A 137 1.20 27.80 11.52
N TYR A 138 1.62 27.22 12.64
CA TYR A 138 0.99 27.44 13.94
C TYR A 138 1.95 27.15 15.08
N SER A 139 1.83 27.95 16.12
CA SER A 139 2.41 27.67 17.44
C SER A 139 1.46 28.17 18.53
N ASN A 140 1.26 27.40 19.58
CA ASN A 140 0.46 27.79 20.73
C ASN A 140 1.25 28.58 21.78
N ASN A 141 2.56 28.80 21.56
CA ASN A 141 3.45 29.43 22.52
C ASN A 141 4.52 30.28 21.82
N PRO A 142 4.66 31.60 22.15
CA PRO A 142 5.68 32.45 21.57
C PRO A 142 7.13 31.93 21.71
N ALA A 143 7.44 31.16 22.75
CA ALA A 143 8.75 30.55 22.91
C ALA A 143 9.03 29.51 21.84
N LEU A 144 8.02 28.70 21.45
CA LEU A 144 8.14 27.73 20.36
C LEU A 144 8.29 28.43 19.00
N THR A 145 7.54 29.51 18.78
CA THR A 145 7.71 30.35 17.58
C THR A 145 9.15 30.83 17.45
N LYS A 146 9.67 31.41 18.54
CA LYS A 146 11.06 31.92 18.56
C LYS A 146 12.09 30.82 18.37
N ALA A 147 11.90 29.65 18.98
CA ALA A 147 12.79 28.50 18.81
C ALA A 147 12.81 28.03 17.36
N TYR A 148 11.64 27.97 16.69
CA TYR A 148 11.55 27.60 15.29
C TYR A 148 12.19 28.62 14.35
N GLU A 149 11.89 29.91 14.55
CA GLU A 149 12.48 31.02 13.77
C GLU A 149 14.01 31.12 13.92
N ASN A 150 14.54 30.73 15.09
CA ASN A 150 15.97 30.77 15.37
C ASN A 150 16.70 29.46 15.00
N LEU A 151 16.00 28.47 14.42
CA LEU A 151 16.52 27.11 14.20
C LEU A 151 17.80 27.10 13.36
N ASP A 152 17.86 27.90 12.30
CA ASP A 152 19.05 27.97 11.43
C ASP A 152 20.26 28.57 12.15
N ALA A 153 20.07 29.57 13.00
CA ALA A 153 21.12 30.14 13.80
C ALA A 153 21.62 29.15 14.87
N ALA A 154 20.72 28.50 15.58
CA ALA A 154 21.05 27.48 16.58
C ALA A 154 21.77 26.28 15.94
N PHE A 155 21.33 25.86 14.73
CA PHE A 155 21.99 24.78 14.01
C PHE A 155 23.41 25.17 13.57
N SER A 156 23.61 26.39 13.06
CA SER A 156 24.92 26.90 12.66
C SER A 156 25.86 27.08 13.86
N GLU A 157 25.35 27.46 15.03
CA GLU A 157 26.10 27.51 16.26
C GLU A 157 26.57 26.12 16.72
N LYS A 158 25.64 25.11 16.67
CA LYS A 158 25.97 23.72 17.03
C LYS A 158 26.95 23.05 16.06
N TYR A 159 26.87 23.40 14.77
CA TYR A 159 27.69 22.82 13.70
C TYR A 159 28.39 23.90 12.87
N PRO A 160 29.39 24.63 13.44
CA PRO A 160 30.00 25.79 12.78
C PRO A 160 30.74 25.44 11.50
N ASP A 161 31.28 24.23 11.38
CA ASP A 161 31.94 23.70 10.17
C ASP A 161 31.01 22.90 9.26
N GLY A 162 29.70 23.04 9.41
CA GLY A 162 28.66 22.27 8.72
C GLY A 162 28.40 20.89 9.34
N TYR A 163 27.32 20.25 8.90
CA TYR A 163 26.94 18.93 9.37
C TYR A 163 27.78 17.85 8.67
N LYS A 164 28.38 16.94 9.44
CA LYS A 164 29.33 15.93 8.94
C LYS A 164 28.91 14.53 9.31
N LYS A 165 29.50 13.53 8.64
CA LYS A 165 29.21 12.09 8.83
C LYS A 165 29.34 11.64 10.29
N GLU A 166 30.33 12.15 11.02
CA GLU A 166 30.59 11.81 12.42
C GLU A 166 29.45 12.18 13.38
N PHE A 167 28.54 13.07 12.96
CA PHE A 167 27.38 13.49 13.77
C PHE A 167 26.15 12.62 13.53
N VAL A 168 26.18 11.76 12.52
CA VAL A 168 25.03 10.88 12.21
C VAL A 168 24.98 9.75 13.22
N HIS A 169 23.99 9.79 14.09
CA HIS A 169 23.72 8.75 15.05
C HIS A 169 22.22 8.55 15.19
N PHE A 170 21.74 7.31 14.97
CA PHE A 170 20.35 6.94 15.16
C PHE A 170 20.23 5.90 16.29
N PRO A 171 19.21 6.00 17.17
CA PRO A 171 19.02 5.07 18.28
C PRO A 171 18.66 3.66 17.77
N THR A 172 19.17 2.63 18.44
CA THR A 172 18.98 1.21 18.03
C THR A 172 18.66 0.28 19.19
N ASP A 173 18.41 0.82 20.38
CA ASP A 173 18.09 0.08 21.61
C ASP A 173 16.58 0.05 21.92
N ASN A 174 15.76 0.61 21.04
CA ASN A 174 14.33 0.88 21.22
C ASN A 174 13.39 -0.15 20.51
N TRP A 175 13.82 -1.39 20.43
CA TRP A 175 13.12 -2.45 19.65
C TRP A 175 11.62 -2.58 19.94
N ASP A 176 11.22 -2.53 21.20
CA ASP A 176 9.85 -2.76 21.63
C ASP A 176 9.07 -1.45 21.85
N ASP A 177 9.72 -0.30 21.63
CA ASP A 177 9.06 0.99 21.69
C ASP A 177 8.12 1.20 20.52
N LEU A 178 7.06 1.97 20.77
CA LEU A 178 6.10 2.35 19.76
C LEU A 178 6.77 3.30 18.75
N SER A 179 6.81 2.88 17.50
CA SER A 179 7.38 3.65 16.38
C SER A 179 6.30 4.42 15.63
N THR A 180 5.17 3.76 15.36
CA THR A 180 4.15 4.30 14.45
C THR A 180 2.75 3.93 14.94
N ILE A 181 1.80 4.88 14.84
CA ILE A 181 0.37 4.60 14.91
C ILE A 181 -0.22 4.81 13.50
N ASN A 182 -0.58 3.73 12.81
CA ASN A 182 -1.14 3.81 11.46
C ASN A 182 -2.64 3.57 11.49
N TYR A 183 -3.43 4.58 11.09
CA TYR A 183 -4.89 4.48 11.13
C TYR A 183 -5.44 3.71 9.93
N THR A 184 -6.29 2.73 10.23
CA THR A 184 -7.05 1.96 9.24
C THR A 184 -8.51 2.35 9.28
N SER A 185 -9.17 2.40 8.10
CA SER A 185 -10.63 2.52 8.05
C SER A 185 -11.23 1.24 8.63
N GLY A 186 -11.72 1.30 9.87
CA GLY A 186 -12.40 0.19 10.49
C GLY A 186 -13.65 -0.23 9.69
N SER A 187 -13.96 -1.51 9.72
CA SER A 187 -15.19 -2.04 9.10
C SER A 187 -16.48 -1.59 9.82
N THR A 188 -16.34 -0.99 11.00
CA THR A 188 -17.41 -0.44 11.84
C THR A 188 -17.61 1.06 11.68
N GLY A 189 -16.81 1.74 10.83
CA GLY A 189 -16.89 3.18 10.55
C GLY A 189 -15.78 4.00 11.18
N ASP A 190 -15.41 3.75 12.44
CA ASP A 190 -14.37 4.53 13.11
C ASP A 190 -12.95 4.01 12.79
N PRO A 191 -12.00 4.91 12.47
CA PRO A 191 -10.62 4.53 12.23
C PRO A 191 -9.96 3.92 13.47
N LYS A 192 -9.24 2.80 13.31
CA LYS A 192 -8.46 2.17 14.36
C LYS A 192 -6.97 2.49 14.17
N GLY A 193 -6.32 2.98 15.22
CA GLY A 193 -4.88 3.26 15.22
C GLY A 193 -4.08 1.98 15.51
N VAL A 194 -3.52 1.35 14.49
CA VAL A 194 -2.66 0.17 14.64
C VAL A 194 -1.33 0.58 15.22
N MET A 195 -0.95 0.00 16.36
CA MET A 195 0.29 0.28 17.08
C MET A 195 1.42 -0.62 16.57
N LEU A 196 2.46 -0.02 16.01
CA LEU A 196 3.61 -0.72 15.44
C LEU A 196 4.90 -0.30 16.15
N THR A 197 5.65 -1.29 16.62
CA THR A 197 6.95 -1.08 17.29
C THR A 197 8.10 -1.04 16.28
N TYR A 198 9.27 -0.58 16.69
CA TYR A 198 10.48 -0.67 15.87
C TYR A 198 10.78 -2.12 15.47
N ARG A 199 10.52 -3.09 16.35
CA ARG A 199 10.67 -4.54 16.07
C ARG A 199 9.86 -4.96 14.85
N ASN A 200 8.61 -4.50 14.74
CA ASN A 200 7.76 -4.86 13.59
C ASN A 200 8.38 -4.40 12.26
N PHE A 201 8.92 -3.18 12.22
CA PHE A 201 9.62 -2.65 11.05
C PHE A 201 10.92 -3.40 10.76
N CYS A 202 11.74 -3.64 11.80
CA CYS A 202 12.99 -4.37 11.66
C CYS A 202 12.79 -5.75 11.03
N ALA A 203 11.78 -6.48 11.47
CA ALA A 203 11.44 -7.81 10.96
C ALA A 203 11.11 -7.77 9.46
N ASN A 204 10.27 -6.83 9.03
CA ASN A 204 9.90 -6.68 7.62
C ASN A 204 11.06 -6.17 6.75
N VAL A 205 11.83 -5.20 7.24
CA VAL A 205 13.00 -4.67 6.51
C VAL A 205 14.05 -5.76 6.33
N ASP A 206 14.33 -6.55 7.38
CA ASP A 206 15.29 -7.64 7.30
C ASP A 206 14.84 -8.72 6.31
N PHE A 207 13.57 -9.14 6.36
CA PHE A 207 13.00 -10.05 5.38
C PHE A 207 13.16 -9.49 3.96
N SER A 208 12.77 -8.23 3.75
CA SER A 208 12.83 -7.59 2.43
C SER A 208 14.26 -7.51 1.90
N GLN A 209 15.24 -7.22 2.73
CA GLN A 209 16.65 -7.15 2.32
C GLN A 209 17.21 -8.49 1.84
N ARG A 210 16.70 -9.58 2.35
CA ARG A 210 17.14 -10.94 1.96
C ARG A 210 16.40 -11.50 0.76
N ASN A 211 15.18 -11.05 0.50
CA ASN A 211 14.27 -11.72 -0.43
C ASN A 211 13.76 -10.81 -1.58
N VAL A 212 13.66 -9.50 -1.37
CA VAL A 212 13.18 -8.56 -2.38
C VAL A 212 14.36 -7.96 -3.15
N PRO A 213 14.30 -7.81 -4.48
CA PRO A 213 15.39 -7.21 -5.25
C PRO A 213 15.79 -5.83 -4.74
N ALA A 214 17.10 -5.57 -4.66
CA ALA A 214 17.67 -4.26 -4.36
C ALA A 214 18.25 -3.61 -5.61
N GLY A 215 18.27 -2.26 -5.64
CA GLY A 215 18.82 -1.52 -6.77
C GLY A 215 18.94 -0.03 -6.52
N ASP A 216 19.43 0.71 -7.52
CA ASP A 216 19.85 2.09 -7.37
C ASP A 216 18.70 3.09 -7.31
N LYS A 217 17.62 2.86 -8.05
CA LYS A 217 16.54 3.84 -8.25
C LYS A 217 15.17 3.19 -8.18
N MET A 218 14.22 3.88 -7.58
CA MET A 218 12.85 3.45 -7.45
C MET A 218 11.88 4.60 -7.70
N VAL A 219 10.74 4.33 -8.33
CA VAL A 219 9.59 5.26 -8.39
C VAL A 219 8.58 4.80 -7.37
N SER A 220 8.27 5.66 -6.41
CA SER A 220 7.25 5.40 -5.39
C SER A 220 5.91 5.96 -5.86
N MET A 221 4.89 5.11 -5.88
CA MET A 221 3.56 5.42 -6.41
C MET A 221 2.45 5.28 -5.37
N LEU A 222 2.66 4.41 -4.39
CA LEU A 222 1.66 4.16 -3.35
C LEU A 222 1.69 5.26 -2.28
N PRO A 223 0.56 5.56 -1.63
CA PRO A 223 0.55 6.49 -0.52
C PRO A 223 1.50 6.03 0.60
N MET A 224 2.47 6.88 0.99
CA MET A 224 3.43 6.56 2.06
C MET A 224 2.78 6.50 3.44
N ALA A 225 1.63 7.15 3.64
CA ALA A 225 0.83 6.97 4.85
C ALA A 225 0.14 5.59 4.93
N HIS A 226 0.28 4.74 3.90
CA HIS A 226 -0.16 3.35 3.90
C HIS A 226 1.04 2.43 4.10
N MET A 227 0.93 1.43 5.00
CA MET A 227 2.06 0.56 5.39
C MET A 227 2.77 -0.12 4.21
N TYR A 228 2.04 -0.48 3.15
CA TYR A 228 2.63 -1.09 1.97
C TYR A 228 3.60 -0.14 1.25
N GLY A 229 3.17 1.11 0.98
CA GLY A 229 4.06 2.15 0.43
C GLY A 229 5.16 2.53 1.41
N LEU A 230 4.82 2.72 2.69
CA LEU A 230 5.76 3.14 3.72
C LEU A 230 6.97 2.19 3.86
N VAL A 231 6.72 0.89 3.98
CA VAL A 231 7.80 -0.06 4.24
C VAL A 231 8.50 -0.46 2.94
N ILE A 232 7.77 -0.79 1.89
CA ILE A 232 8.36 -1.43 0.69
C ILE A 232 8.84 -0.41 -0.35
N GLU A 233 8.20 0.80 -0.42
CA GLU A 233 8.65 1.84 -1.36
C GLU A 233 9.51 2.92 -0.70
N PHE A 234 9.62 2.96 0.64
CA PHE A 234 10.36 4.02 1.32
C PHE A 234 11.40 3.48 2.31
N ILE A 235 11.00 2.84 3.43
CA ILE A 235 11.96 2.47 4.50
C ILE A 235 12.97 1.44 4.00
N TYR A 236 12.50 0.33 3.41
CA TYR A 236 13.38 -0.73 2.89
C TYR A 236 14.36 -0.22 1.82
N PRO A 237 13.91 0.47 0.76
CA PRO A 237 14.84 1.00 -0.25
C PRO A 237 15.84 2.01 0.31
N LEU A 238 15.40 2.88 1.22
CA LEU A 238 16.27 3.88 1.84
C LEU A 238 17.40 3.22 2.66
N CYS A 239 17.10 2.14 3.38
CA CYS A 239 18.08 1.32 4.10
C CYS A 239 19.09 0.62 3.17
N ASN A 240 18.78 0.48 1.88
CA ASN A 240 19.68 -0.09 0.86
C ASN A 240 20.51 0.96 0.10
N GLY A 241 20.32 2.24 0.37
CA GLY A 241 20.96 3.30 -0.39
C GLY A 241 20.32 3.58 -1.74
N THR A 242 19.05 3.21 -1.93
CA THR A 242 18.27 3.48 -3.15
C THR A 242 17.88 4.95 -3.22
N SER A 243 17.92 5.54 -4.42
CA SER A 243 17.34 6.85 -4.71
C SER A 243 15.85 6.69 -5.00
N ILE A 244 15.00 7.33 -4.21
CA ILE A 244 13.55 7.24 -4.31
C ILE A 244 13.01 8.48 -5.02
N TYR A 245 12.08 8.28 -5.97
CA TYR A 245 11.51 9.33 -6.80
C TYR A 245 9.99 9.36 -6.68
N TRP A 246 9.40 10.53 -6.38
CA TRP A 246 7.98 10.79 -6.32
C TRP A 246 7.51 11.71 -7.44
N LEU A 247 6.29 11.51 -7.91
CA LEU A 247 5.69 12.34 -8.97
C LEU A 247 5.31 13.76 -8.50
N GLY A 248 5.20 13.99 -7.19
CA GLY A 248 4.81 15.30 -6.61
C GLY A 248 3.37 15.73 -6.90
N LYS A 249 2.67 15.05 -7.82
CA LYS A 249 1.28 15.29 -8.22
C LYS A 249 0.54 13.98 -8.41
N ALA A 250 -0.78 14.06 -8.53
CA ALA A 250 -1.59 12.87 -8.80
C ALA A 250 -1.09 12.14 -10.06
N PRO A 251 -0.82 10.82 -10.01
CA PRO A 251 -0.27 10.08 -11.11
C PRO A 251 -1.27 9.99 -12.27
N THR A 252 -0.82 10.31 -13.47
CA THR A 252 -1.51 10.02 -14.73
C THR A 252 -0.74 8.94 -15.51
N PRO A 253 -1.37 8.18 -16.42
CA PRO A 253 -0.64 7.22 -17.24
C PRO A 253 0.56 7.82 -17.96
N ALA A 254 0.42 9.04 -18.50
CA ALA A 254 1.49 9.74 -19.21
C ALA A 254 2.65 10.14 -18.27
N SER A 255 2.34 10.71 -17.08
CA SER A 255 3.38 11.10 -16.11
C SER A 255 4.10 9.88 -15.54
N LEU A 256 3.41 8.76 -15.32
CA LEU A 256 4.03 7.51 -14.88
C LEU A 256 4.96 6.94 -15.95
N MET A 257 4.53 6.89 -17.21
CA MET A 257 5.36 6.38 -18.30
C MET A 257 6.63 7.22 -18.47
N LYS A 258 6.52 8.56 -18.37
CA LYS A 258 7.68 9.46 -18.38
C LYS A 258 8.61 9.16 -17.19
N ALA A 259 8.06 9.04 -15.99
CA ALA A 259 8.83 8.73 -14.80
C ALA A 259 9.60 7.40 -14.92
N PHE A 260 8.97 6.37 -15.43
CA PHE A 260 9.62 5.06 -15.64
C PHE A 260 10.74 5.14 -16.68
N ALA A 261 10.54 5.87 -17.77
CA ALA A 261 11.57 6.05 -18.79
C ALA A 261 12.79 6.82 -18.28
N ASP A 262 12.56 7.87 -17.45
CA ASP A 262 13.62 8.74 -16.93
C ASP A 262 14.36 8.08 -15.76
N VAL A 263 13.64 7.46 -14.82
CA VAL A 263 14.22 6.88 -13.60
C VAL A 263 14.76 5.47 -13.83
N LYS A 264 14.09 4.66 -14.65
CA LYS A 264 14.40 3.23 -14.89
C LYS A 264 14.45 2.43 -13.59
N PRO A 265 13.33 2.30 -12.88
CA PRO A 265 13.27 1.65 -11.58
C PRO A 265 13.64 0.16 -11.68
N TYR A 266 14.26 -0.38 -10.64
CA TYR A 266 14.58 -1.81 -10.55
C TYR A 266 13.43 -2.66 -10.02
N LEU A 267 12.53 -2.04 -9.28
CA LEU A 267 11.39 -2.67 -8.61
C LEU A 267 10.15 -1.79 -8.82
N LEU A 268 9.03 -2.40 -9.10
CA LEU A 268 7.74 -1.72 -9.16
C LEU A 268 6.76 -2.35 -8.19
N ILE A 269 6.23 -1.50 -7.32
CA ILE A 269 5.20 -1.85 -6.35
C ILE A 269 3.89 -1.25 -6.85
N THR A 270 2.84 -2.07 -6.94
CA THR A 270 1.56 -1.60 -7.48
C THR A 270 0.38 -2.37 -6.91
N VAL A 271 -0.81 -1.99 -7.31
CA VAL A 271 -2.03 -2.75 -7.06
C VAL A 271 -2.51 -3.45 -8.34
N PRO A 272 -3.16 -4.61 -8.25
CA PRO A 272 -3.62 -5.38 -9.40
C PRO A 272 -4.41 -4.57 -10.43
N LEU A 273 -5.25 -3.64 -9.97
CA LEU A 273 -6.08 -2.79 -10.83
C LEU A 273 -5.28 -2.02 -11.90
N VAL A 274 -4.07 -1.58 -11.59
CA VAL A 274 -3.20 -0.86 -12.54
C VAL A 274 -2.80 -1.77 -13.69
N MET A 275 -2.35 -2.98 -13.37
CA MET A 275 -1.92 -3.97 -14.37
C MET A 275 -3.11 -4.51 -15.17
N GLU A 276 -4.26 -4.67 -14.55
CA GLU A 276 -5.51 -5.04 -15.21
C GLU A 276 -5.98 -3.99 -16.22
N LYS A 277 -5.86 -2.69 -15.89
CA LYS A 277 -6.15 -1.60 -16.82
C LYS A 277 -5.20 -1.62 -18.01
N ILE A 278 -3.91 -1.84 -17.79
CA ILE A 278 -2.91 -1.97 -18.88
C ILE A 278 -3.27 -3.17 -19.75
N TYR A 279 -3.59 -4.31 -19.15
CA TYR A 279 -4.02 -5.49 -19.87
C TYR A 279 -5.25 -5.21 -20.74
N LYS A 280 -6.32 -4.69 -20.15
CA LYS A 280 -7.60 -4.41 -20.85
C LYS A 280 -7.42 -3.38 -21.98
N SER A 281 -6.63 -2.33 -21.75
CA SER A 281 -6.48 -1.22 -22.71
C SER A 281 -5.44 -1.45 -23.81
N LYS A 282 -4.40 -2.23 -23.55
CA LYS A 282 -3.26 -2.41 -24.48
C LYS A 282 -3.09 -3.84 -24.97
N LEU A 283 -3.08 -4.82 -24.05
CA LEU A 283 -2.74 -6.19 -24.41
C LEU A 283 -3.92 -6.96 -25.00
N LYS A 284 -5.08 -6.90 -24.34
CA LYS A 284 -6.27 -7.65 -24.78
C LYS A 284 -6.71 -7.31 -26.20
N PRO A 285 -6.84 -6.03 -26.62
CA PRO A 285 -7.20 -5.69 -28.00
C PRO A 285 -6.20 -6.19 -29.04
N MET A 286 -4.92 -6.26 -28.68
CA MET A 286 -3.87 -6.81 -29.56
C MET A 286 -3.98 -8.33 -29.68
N LEU A 287 -4.15 -9.02 -28.53
CA LEU A 287 -4.27 -10.48 -28.47
C LEU A 287 -5.57 -10.99 -29.11
N ASP A 288 -6.63 -10.19 -29.13
CA ASP A 288 -7.92 -10.53 -29.69
C ASP A 288 -7.98 -10.41 -31.23
N LYS A 289 -6.98 -9.79 -31.86
CA LYS A 289 -6.92 -9.72 -33.35
C LYS A 289 -6.90 -11.12 -33.95
N PRO A 290 -7.75 -11.40 -34.97
CA PRO A 290 -7.84 -12.75 -35.60
C PRO A 290 -6.50 -13.30 -36.07
N ALA A 291 -5.67 -12.45 -36.71
CA ALA A 291 -4.34 -12.84 -37.17
C ALA A 291 -3.39 -13.22 -36.01
N VAL A 292 -3.45 -12.49 -34.86
CA VAL A 292 -2.65 -12.80 -33.68
C VAL A 292 -3.13 -14.10 -33.03
N LYS A 293 -4.45 -14.30 -32.90
CA LYS A 293 -5.03 -15.55 -32.37
C LYS A 293 -4.60 -16.77 -33.23
N LEU A 294 -4.56 -16.63 -34.53
CA LEU A 294 -4.10 -17.69 -35.41
C LEU A 294 -2.58 -17.94 -35.26
N ALA A 295 -1.78 -16.89 -35.24
CA ALA A 295 -0.33 -16.97 -35.07
C ALA A 295 0.06 -17.59 -33.70
N LEU A 296 -0.69 -17.32 -32.65
CA LEU A 296 -0.47 -17.91 -31.31
C LEU A 296 -0.72 -19.42 -31.24
N LYS A 297 -1.39 -20.02 -32.27
CA LYS A 297 -1.57 -21.48 -32.36
C LYS A 297 -0.37 -22.17 -33.02
N ILE A 298 0.54 -21.42 -33.62
CA ILE A 298 1.69 -21.98 -34.38
C ILE A 298 2.88 -22.12 -33.42
N PRO A 299 3.39 -23.34 -33.16
CA PRO A 299 4.58 -23.55 -32.32
C PRO A 299 5.78 -22.73 -32.81
N GLY A 300 6.52 -22.11 -31.91
CA GLY A 300 7.64 -21.22 -32.20
C GLY A 300 7.23 -19.78 -32.52
N VAL A 301 6.19 -19.55 -33.30
CA VAL A 301 5.65 -18.20 -33.55
C VAL A 301 5.02 -17.61 -32.30
N ASN A 302 4.31 -18.42 -31.52
CA ASN A 302 3.76 -18.00 -30.22
C ASN A 302 4.85 -17.51 -29.29
N SER A 303 5.98 -18.19 -29.17
CA SER A 303 7.11 -17.79 -28.33
C SER A 303 7.67 -16.42 -28.73
N LEU A 304 7.80 -16.16 -30.03
CA LEU A 304 8.26 -14.87 -30.55
C LEU A 304 7.27 -13.74 -30.25
N ILE A 305 5.97 -14.00 -30.36
CA ILE A 305 4.93 -13.02 -30.02
C ILE A 305 4.96 -12.72 -28.54
N TYR A 306 4.99 -13.74 -27.67
CA TYR A 306 5.05 -13.58 -26.22
C TYR A 306 6.31 -12.84 -25.79
N LYS A 307 7.47 -13.14 -26.39
CA LYS A 307 8.72 -12.42 -26.14
C LYS A 307 8.59 -10.94 -26.48
N LYS A 308 8.04 -10.58 -27.65
CA LYS A 308 7.81 -9.19 -28.06
C LYS A 308 6.85 -8.45 -27.12
N ILE A 309 5.80 -9.12 -26.63
CA ILE A 309 4.86 -8.53 -25.68
C ILE A 309 5.59 -8.24 -24.36
N ARG A 310 6.37 -9.18 -23.86
CA ARG A 310 7.19 -9.01 -22.65
C ARG A 310 8.14 -7.82 -22.79
N GLU A 311 8.97 -7.81 -23.85
CA GLU A 311 9.91 -6.74 -24.12
C GLU A 311 9.23 -5.36 -24.21
N GLY A 312 8.05 -5.29 -24.86
CA GLY A 312 7.27 -4.07 -24.95
C GLY A 312 6.75 -3.58 -23.60
N LEU A 313 6.32 -4.50 -22.71
CA LEU A 313 5.93 -4.15 -21.34
C LEU A 313 7.14 -3.71 -20.53
N GLU A 314 8.24 -4.46 -20.55
CA GLU A 314 9.46 -4.12 -19.82
C GLU A 314 9.99 -2.73 -20.24
N GLN A 315 9.99 -2.42 -21.53
CA GLN A 315 10.37 -1.10 -22.03
C GLN A 315 9.42 0.01 -21.55
N ALA A 316 8.12 -0.27 -21.51
CA ALA A 316 7.12 0.67 -21.00
C ALA A 316 7.36 1.05 -19.53
N PHE A 317 7.97 0.16 -18.76
CA PHE A 317 8.33 0.38 -17.35
C PHE A 317 9.81 0.78 -17.16
N GLY A 318 10.48 1.25 -18.19
CA GLY A 318 11.87 1.76 -18.12
C GLY A 318 12.97 0.74 -18.43
N GLY A 319 12.62 -0.51 -18.72
CA GLY A 319 13.55 -1.55 -19.20
C GLY A 319 14.51 -2.14 -18.16
N ASN A 320 14.35 -1.82 -16.86
CA ASN A 320 15.26 -2.26 -15.80
C ASN A 320 14.55 -3.00 -14.64
N VAL A 321 13.23 -3.18 -14.73
CA VAL A 321 12.45 -3.77 -13.64
C VAL A 321 12.76 -5.26 -13.52
N GLN A 322 13.23 -5.67 -12.35
CA GLN A 322 13.53 -7.05 -12.02
C GLN A 322 12.30 -7.81 -11.52
N GLU A 323 11.40 -7.09 -10.82
CA GLU A 323 10.21 -7.67 -10.23
C GLU A 323 9.07 -6.66 -10.09
N PHE A 324 7.85 -7.15 -10.34
CA PHE A 324 6.60 -6.43 -10.12
C PHE A 324 5.86 -7.05 -8.95
N ILE A 325 5.83 -6.35 -7.81
CA ILE A 325 5.10 -6.80 -6.63
C ILE A 325 3.71 -6.15 -6.63
N MET A 326 2.69 -6.98 -6.66
CA MET A 326 1.30 -6.54 -6.54
C MET A 326 0.75 -6.91 -5.17
N GLY A 327 -0.01 -6.02 -4.55
CA GLY A 327 -0.60 -6.26 -3.25
C GLY A 327 -1.94 -5.55 -3.05
N GLY A 328 -2.62 -5.85 -1.95
CA GLY A 328 -3.86 -5.22 -1.54
C GLY A 328 -5.13 -5.80 -2.18
N ALA A 329 -5.03 -6.63 -3.20
CA ALA A 329 -6.14 -7.35 -3.82
C ALA A 329 -5.63 -8.57 -4.62
N ALA A 330 -6.51 -9.50 -4.95
CA ALA A 330 -6.19 -10.59 -5.87
C ALA A 330 -6.03 -10.07 -7.30
N LEU A 331 -5.09 -10.64 -8.05
CA LEU A 331 -4.92 -10.37 -9.47
C LEU A 331 -5.93 -11.17 -10.29
N ASN A 332 -6.49 -10.53 -11.30
CA ASN A 332 -7.41 -11.16 -12.22
C ASN A 332 -6.79 -12.41 -12.90
N PRO A 333 -7.43 -13.60 -12.82
CA PRO A 333 -6.86 -14.85 -13.34
C PRO A 333 -6.58 -14.85 -14.86
N GLU A 334 -7.31 -14.03 -15.66
CA GLU A 334 -7.06 -13.90 -17.09
C GLU A 334 -5.74 -13.14 -17.35
N VAL A 335 -5.52 -12.06 -16.59
CA VAL A 335 -4.28 -11.27 -16.63
C VAL A 335 -3.10 -12.13 -16.19
N GLU A 336 -3.26 -12.82 -15.08
CA GLU A 336 -2.24 -13.70 -14.50
C GLU A 336 -1.82 -14.81 -15.47
N ARG A 337 -2.77 -15.44 -16.16
CA ARG A 337 -2.51 -16.45 -17.19
C ARG A 337 -1.65 -15.89 -18.34
N ILE A 338 -1.91 -14.64 -18.75
CA ILE A 338 -1.10 -14.00 -19.80
C ILE A 338 0.29 -13.67 -19.29
N PHE A 339 0.42 -13.11 -18.08
CA PHE A 339 1.71 -12.79 -17.49
C PHE A 339 2.59 -14.04 -17.35
N LYS A 340 2.01 -15.18 -16.95
CA LYS A 340 2.72 -16.46 -16.92
C LYS A 340 3.17 -16.90 -18.32
N LYS A 341 2.30 -16.80 -19.34
CA LYS A 341 2.63 -17.17 -20.72
C LYS A 341 3.77 -16.36 -21.32
N ILE A 342 3.81 -15.06 -21.04
CA ILE A 342 4.88 -14.17 -21.49
C ILE A 342 6.11 -14.20 -20.57
N ASN A 343 6.09 -15.01 -19.52
CA ASN A 343 7.12 -15.07 -18.48
C ASN A 343 7.45 -13.67 -17.89
N PHE A 344 6.41 -12.88 -17.58
CA PHE A 344 6.55 -11.55 -16.98
C PHE A 344 6.96 -11.67 -15.52
N PRO A 345 7.89 -10.82 -15.00
CA PRO A 345 8.42 -10.96 -13.64
C PRO A 345 7.46 -10.38 -12.58
N TYR A 346 6.35 -11.03 -12.32
CA TYR A 346 5.33 -10.59 -11.38
C TYR A 346 5.11 -11.58 -10.23
N LEU A 347 4.62 -11.04 -9.14
CA LEU A 347 4.04 -11.80 -8.04
C LEU A 347 2.89 -11.01 -7.39
N VAL A 348 2.07 -11.71 -6.61
CA VAL A 348 1.09 -11.10 -5.69
C VAL A 348 1.52 -11.42 -4.28
N GLY A 349 1.78 -10.38 -3.47
CA GLY A 349 2.06 -10.51 -2.06
C GLY A 349 0.82 -10.29 -1.21
N TYR A 350 0.84 -10.79 0.02
CA TYR A 350 -0.22 -10.63 1.00
C TYR A 350 0.28 -9.92 2.25
N GLY A 351 -0.55 -9.03 2.76
CA GLY A 351 -0.25 -8.31 3.98
C GLY A 351 -1.37 -7.40 4.44
N MET A 352 -1.18 -6.84 5.62
CA MET A 352 -2.12 -5.92 6.26
C MET A 352 -1.36 -4.96 7.18
N THR A 353 -2.01 -3.86 7.55
CA THR A 353 -1.40 -2.85 8.43
C THR A 353 -0.90 -3.47 9.73
N GLU A 354 -1.68 -4.38 10.29
CA GLU A 354 -1.40 -5.10 11.54
C GLU A 354 -0.20 -6.05 11.45
N ALA A 355 0.34 -6.28 10.24
CA ALA A 355 1.55 -7.11 10.00
C ALA A 355 2.76 -6.31 9.49
N CYS A 356 2.70 -4.99 9.44
CA CYS A 356 3.78 -4.03 9.18
C CYS A 356 4.58 -4.17 7.86
N PRO A 357 4.05 -4.43 6.67
CA PRO A 357 2.75 -4.95 6.34
C PRO A 357 2.72 -6.43 5.97
N LEU A 358 3.89 -7.11 5.75
CA LEU A 358 4.00 -8.36 4.99
C LEU A 358 3.64 -9.59 5.83
N LEU A 359 2.82 -10.46 5.24
CA LEU A 359 2.51 -11.80 5.75
C LEU A 359 2.97 -12.90 4.79
N ALA A 360 2.85 -12.69 3.47
CA ALA A 360 3.30 -13.66 2.49
C ALA A 360 3.93 -13.01 1.26
N TYR A 361 4.94 -13.68 0.74
CA TYR A 361 5.71 -13.32 -0.44
C TYR A 361 6.37 -14.57 -1.01
N GLU A 362 6.56 -14.61 -2.33
CA GLU A 362 7.46 -15.56 -2.98
C GLU A 362 8.06 -14.90 -4.22
N HIS A 363 9.36 -15.05 -4.43
CA HIS A 363 10.05 -14.50 -5.57
C HIS A 363 9.40 -14.98 -6.89
N TRP A 364 9.22 -14.08 -7.87
CA TRP A 364 8.43 -14.32 -9.09
C TRP A 364 8.80 -15.61 -9.84
N THR A 365 10.06 -16.07 -9.78
CA THR A 365 10.50 -17.31 -10.43
C THR A 365 9.93 -18.59 -9.79
N LYS A 366 9.51 -18.50 -8.53
CA LYS A 366 8.92 -19.60 -7.75
C LYS A 366 7.44 -19.38 -7.45
N TYR A 367 6.93 -18.19 -7.79
CA TYR A 367 5.56 -17.78 -7.51
C TYR A 367 4.54 -18.71 -8.16
N VAL A 368 3.59 -19.18 -7.40
CA VAL A 368 2.47 -20.02 -7.85
C VAL A 368 1.27 -19.13 -8.18
N PRO A 369 0.80 -19.10 -9.44
CA PRO A 369 -0.35 -18.28 -9.83
C PRO A 369 -1.60 -18.56 -9.00
N GLY A 370 -2.31 -17.49 -8.64
CA GLY A 370 -3.50 -17.55 -7.77
C GLY A 370 -3.18 -17.58 -6.29
N SER A 371 -1.92 -17.80 -5.89
CA SER A 371 -1.48 -17.69 -4.50
C SER A 371 -1.07 -16.26 -4.15
N CYS A 372 -0.72 -16.06 -2.88
CA CYS A 372 -0.04 -14.86 -2.39
C CYS A 372 1.42 -15.14 -1.99
N GLY A 373 1.99 -16.28 -2.45
CA GLY A 373 3.27 -16.77 -2.01
C GLY A 373 3.19 -17.52 -0.67
N LYS A 374 4.34 -17.64 -0.02
CA LYS A 374 4.52 -18.36 1.25
C LYS A 374 4.63 -17.37 2.42
N PRO A 375 4.38 -17.82 3.65
CA PRO A 375 4.62 -17.01 4.84
C PRO A 375 6.03 -16.42 4.83
N VAL A 376 6.14 -15.13 5.17
CA VAL A 376 7.44 -14.50 5.41
C VAL A 376 8.09 -15.13 6.65
N ASP A 377 9.41 -15.24 6.68
CA ASP A 377 10.10 -15.98 7.75
C ASP A 377 10.13 -15.27 9.11
N CYS A 378 9.66 -14.01 9.17
CA CYS A 378 9.44 -13.27 10.41
C CYS A 378 8.02 -13.47 10.99
N ALA A 379 7.15 -14.21 10.29
CA ALA A 379 5.82 -14.59 10.74
C ALA A 379 5.56 -16.09 10.54
N GLU A 380 4.77 -16.64 11.44
CA GLU A 380 4.09 -17.92 11.27
C GLU A 380 2.67 -17.62 10.78
N VAL A 381 2.17 -18.42 9.85
CA VAL A 381 0.78 -18.31 9.35
C VAL A 381 0.13 -19.68 9.43
N ARG A 382 -1.12 -19.72 9.91
CA ARG A 382 -1.95 -20.91 9.90
C ARG A 382 -3.32 -20.62 9.30
N ILE A 383 -3.98 -21.63 8.81
CA ILE A 383 -5.40 -21.61 8.45
C ILE A 383 -6.17 -22.26 9.59
N ASP A 384 -7.16 -21.57 10.13
CA ASP A 384 -8.03 -22.07 11.19
C ASP A 384 -9.04 -23.06 10.60
N SER A 385 -8.56 -24.28 10.39
CA SER A 385 -9.30 -25.37 9.74
C SER A 385 -8.69 -26.72 10.11
N ASP A 386 -9.52 -27.76 10.23
CA ASP A 386 -9.06 -29.14 10.43
C ASP A 386 -8.35 -29.71 9.19
N ASP A 387 -8.62 -29.18 8.01
CA ASP A 387 -7.97 -29.53 6.74
C ASP A 387 -7.57 -28.25 5.99
N PRO A 388 -6.42 -27.62 6.34
CA PRO A 388 -5.98 -26.35 5.77
C PRO A 388 -5.79 -26.37 4.24
N GLN A 389 -5.61 -27.54 3.64
CA GLN A 389 -5.37 -27.67 2.21
C GLN A 389 -6.67 -27.64 1.38
N HIS A 390 -7.77 -28.13 1.93
CA HIS A 390 -9.02 -28.31 1.18
C HIS A 390 -10.20 -27.55 1.78
N THR A 391 -10.17 -27.26 3.08
CA THR A 391 -11.24 -26.55 3.79
C THR A 391 -10.84 -25.14 4.13
N VAL A 392 -11.61 -24.19 3.62
CA VAL A 392 -11.36 -22.75 3.85
C VAL A 392 -11.55 -22.43 5.34
N GLY A 393 -10.54 -21.79 5.93
CA GLY A 393 -10.56 -21.26 7.29
C GLY A 393 -10.04 -19.84 7.36
N GLU A 394 -10.12 -19.21 8.54
CA GLU A 394 -9.54 -17.89 8.75
C GLU A 394 -8.01 -17.98 8.73
N ILE A 395 -7.38 -17.07 8.00
CA ILE A 395 -5.92 -16.92 8.00
C ILE A 395 -5.54 -16.24 9.32
N GLN A 396 -4.68 -16.89 10.10
CA GLN A 396 -4.17 -16.36 11.37
C GLN A 396 -2.65 -16.25 11.31
N ALA A 397 -2.11 -15.20 11.95
CA ALA A 397 -0.68 -14.90 11.90
C ALA A 397 -0.09 -14.61 13.28
N ARG A 398 1.19 -14.98 13.49
CA ARG A 398 1.96 -14.68 14.70
C ARG A 398 3.41 -14.43 14.33
N GLY A 399 4.06 -13.39 14.87
CA GLY A 399 5.45 -13.10 14.56
C GLY A 399 5.94 -11.76 15.06
N GLU A 400 7.21 -11.49 14.78
CA GLU A 400 7.86 -10.24 15.21
C GLU A 400 7.36 -9.00 14.43
N ASN A 401 6.73 -9.21 13.28
CA ASN A 401 6.12 -8.16 12.45
C ASN A 401 4.66 -7.82 12.84
N ILE A 402 4.06 -8.56 13.80
CA ILE A 402 2.65 -8.38 14.17
C ILE A 402 2.51 -7.25 15.20
N THR A 403 1.47 -6.43 14.99
CA THR A 403 1.10 -5.31 15.87
C THR A 403 0.94 -5.72 17.32
N ILE A 404 1.18 -4.79 18.23
CA ILE A 404 0.86 -4.96 19.66
C ILE A 404 -0.61 -4.64 20.01
N GLY A 405 -1.42 -4.21 19.02
CA GLY A 405 -2.84 -3.91 19.18
C GLY A 405 -3.26 -2.56 18.64
N TYR A 406 -4.41 -2.05 19.12
CA TYR A 406 -5.00 -0.80 18.68
C TYR A 406 -4.94 0.27 19.75
N PHE A 407 -4.46 1.45 19.37
CA PHE A 407 -4.29 2.60 20.27
C PHE A 407 -5.63 3.02 20.88
N LYS A 408 -5.68 3.12 22.22
CA LYS A 408 -6.87 3.45 23.02
C LYS A 408 -8.09 2.55 22.74
N ASN A 409 -7.88 1.34 22.26
CA ASN A 409 -8.99 0.41 21.97
C ASN A 409 -8.66 -1.02 22.45
N PRO A 410 -8.70 -1.26 23.79
CA PRO A 410 -8.38 -2.56 24.36
C PRO A 410 -9.37 -3.66 23.95
N GLU A 411 -10.65 -3.32 23.74
CA GLU A 411 -11.65 -4.26 23.28
C GLU A 411 -11.35 -4.76 21.85
N ALA A 412 -11.07 -3.83 20.93
CA ALA A 412 -10.68 -4.22 19.56
C ALA A 412 -9.36 -5.01 19.57
N THR A 413 -8.43 -4.69 20.48
CA THR A 413 -7.17 -5.43 20.64
C THR A 413 -7.46 -6.87 21.10
N ALA A 414 -8.24 -7.06 22.16
CA ALA A 414 -8.59 -8.39 22.62
C ALA A 414 -9.32 -9.22 21.55
N ASN A 415 -10.22 -8.59 20.80
CA ASN A 415 -10.98 -9.25 19.72
C ASN A 415 -10.13 -9.59 18.50
N ALA A 416 -8.97 -8.94 18.32
CA ALA A 416 -8.10 -9.19 17.18
C ALA A 416 -7.23 -10.44 17.34
N PHE A 417 -7.05 -10.93 18.55
CA PHE A 417 -6.21 -12.09 18.81
C PHE A 417 -7.02 -13.29 19.29
N THR A 418 -6.50 -14.47 19.04
CA THR A 418 -6.98 -15.72 19.65
C THR A 418 -6.45 -15.83 21.08
N GLU A 419 -6.99 -16.76 21.87
CA GLU A 419 -6.51 -17.02 23.24
C GLU A 419 -5.05 -17.47 23.28
N ASP A 420 -4.57 -18.16 22.22
CA ASP A 420 -3.20 -18.62 22.07
C ASP A 420 -2.29 -17.58 21.34
N GLY A 421 -2.76 -16.34 21.15
CA GLY A 421 -1.98 -15.18 20.73
C GLY A 421 -1.76 -15.05 19.22
N TRP A 422 -2.61 -15.64 18.37
CA TRP A 422 -2.57 -15.43 16.93
C TRP A 422 -3.46 -14.25 16.52
N LEU A 423 -2.95 -13.39 15.67
CA LEU A 423 -3.73 -12.33 15.03
C LEU A 423 -4.74 -12.96 14.07
N LYS A 424 -6.01 -12.65 14.25
CA LYS A 424 -7.11 -12.96 13.33
C LYS A 424 -7.11 -11.92 12.22
N THR A 425 -6.80 -12.33 10.97
CA THR A 425 -6.68 -11.37 9.86
C THR A 425 -8.03 -10.91 9.32
N GLY A 426 -9.09 -11.69 9.56
CA GLY A 426 -10.39 -11.51 8.93
C GLY A 426 -10.41 -11.92 7.45
N ASP A 427 -9.31 -12.44 6.91
CA ASP A 427 -9.24 -13.02 5.58
C ASP A 427 -9.41 -14.53 5.65
N LEU A 428 -10.11 -15.10 4.68
CA LEU A 428 -10.37 -16.53 4.56
C LEU A 428 -9.51 -17.12 3.43
N GLY A 429 -8.99 -18.32 3.65
CA GLY A 429 -8.13 -18.95 2.65
C GLY A 429 -7.82 -20.41 2.93
N ILE A 430 -6.96 -20.96 2.09
CA ILE A 430 -6.36 -22.29 2.23
C ILE A 430 -4.84 -22.18 2.07
N MET A 431 -4.11 -23.19 2.51
CA MET A 431 -2.66 -23.31 2.33
C MET A 431 -2.35 -24.68 1.73
N ASP A 432 -1.67 -24.72 0.59
CA ASP A 432 -1.28 -26.00 -0.03
C ASP A 432 -0.15 -26.72 0.73
N ALA A 433 0.20 -27.93 0.28
CA ALA A 433 1.25 -28.75 0.90
C ALA A 433 2.64 -28.10 0.83
N GLU A 434 2.87 -27.24 -0.15
CA GLU A 434 4.11 -26.49 -0.34
C GLU A 434 4.16 -25.20 0.49
N GLY A 435 3.06 -24.83 1.17
CA GLY A 435 2.93 -23.65 2.02
C GLY A 435 2.49 -22.38 1.27
N ASN A 436 2.01 -22.49 0.03
CA ASN A 436 1.45 -21.33 -0.67
C ASN A 436 0.05 -21.00 -0.13
N ILE A 437 -0.19 -19.72 0.12
CA ILE A 437 -1.46 -19.21 0.66
C ILE A 437 -2.36 -18.77 -0.49
N PHE A 438 -3.61 -19.21 -0.48
CA PHE A 438 -4.64 -18.82 -1.45
C PHE A 438 -5.79 -18.14 -0.72
N ILE A 439 -5.93 -16.82 -0.89
CA ILE A 439 -7.02 -16.05 -0.31
C ILE A 439 -8.30 -16.32 -1.10
N ARG A 440 -9.42 -16.55 -0.39
CA ARG A 440 -10.75 -16.78 -0.96
C ARG A 440 -11.66 -15.56 -0.81
N GLY A 441 -11.52 -14.80 0.27
CA GLY A 441 -12.31 -13.60 0.53
C GLY A 441 -12.18 -13.10 1.95
N ARG A 442 -13.06 -12.16 2.32
CA ARG A 442 -13.17 -11.61 3.67
C ARG A 442 -14.27 -12.30 4.46
N SER A 443 -14.02 -12.67 5.72
CA SER A 443 -15.03 -13.31 6.60
C SER A 443 -16.31 -12.46 6.73
N LYS A 444 -16.18 -11.14 6.82
CA LYS A 444 -17.30 -10.19 6.91
C LYS A 444 -18.11 -10.01 5.62
N ASN A 445 -17.54 -10.39 4.48
CA ASN A 445 -18.21 -10.29 3.17
C ASN A 445 -18.84 -11.62 2.75
N MET A 446 -18.45 -12.71 3.38
CA MET A 446 -18.97 -14.03 3.08
C MET A 446 -20.50 -14.06 3.15
N ILE A 447 -21.12 -14.62 2.13
CA ILE A 447 -22.56 -14.81 2.04
C ILE A 447 -22.86 -16.28 2.30
N LEU A 448 -23.77 -16.55 3.22
CA LEU A 448 -24.27 -17.90 3.42
C LEU A 448 -25.37 -18.18 2.40
N GLY A 449 -25.08 -19.07 1.46
CA GLY A 449 -26.06 -19.48 0.45
C GLY A 449 -27.24 -20.24 1.03
N PRO A 450 -28.37 -20.31 0.31
CA PRO A 450 -29.60 -20.99 0.79
C PRO A 450 -29.41 -22.48 1.13
N SER A 451 -28.41 -23.12 0.55
CA SER A 451 -28.05 -24.52 0.80
C SER A 451 -26.95 -24.69 1.87
N GLY A 452 -26.63 -23.62 2.63
CA GLY A 452 -25.62 -23.66 3.68
C GLY A 452 -24.19 -23.58 3.18
N GLN A 453 -23.98 -23.28 1.90
CA GLN A 453 -22.64 -23.14 1.33
C GLN A 453 -22.12 -21.71 1.50
N ASN A 454 -20.84 -21.60 1.81
CA ASN A 454 -20.15 -20.31 1.86
C ASN A 454 -19.90 -19.81 0.44
N ILE A 455 -20.37 -18.60 0.15
CA ILE A 455 -20.13 -17.89 -1.11
C ILE A 455 -19.20 -16.72 -0.80
N TYR A 456 -18.12 -16.64 -1.56
CA TYR A 456 -17.13 -15.55 -1.46
C TYR A 456 -17.42 -14.54 -2.57
N PRO A 457 -18.00 -13.37 -2.26
CA PRO A 457 -18.37 -12.37 -3.27
C PRO A 457 -17.21 -11.99 -4.18
N GLU A 458 -16.01 -11.93 -3.64
CA GLU A 458 -14.80 -11.56 -4.37
C GLU A 458 -14.49 -12.56 -5.51
N GLU A 459 -14.75 -13.85 -5.32
CA GLU A 459 -14.58 -14.86 -6.38
C GLU A 459 -15.61 -14.66 -7.51
N VAL A 460 -16.84 -14.34 -7.16
CA VAL A 460 -17.90 -14.06 -8.14
C VAL A 460 -17.60 -12.76 -8.90
N GLU A 461 -17.17 -11.72 -8.19
CA GLU A 461 -16.77 -10.43 -8.75
C GLU A 461 -15.59 -10.56 -9.70
N ALA A 462 -14.63 -11.44 -9.40
CA ALA A 462 -13.51 -11.71 -10.30
C ALA A 462 -14.01 -12.24 -11.66
N VAL A 463 -15.09 -13.02 -11.70
CA VAL A 463 -15.70 -13.50 -12.94
C VAL A 463 -16.49 -12.39 -13.65
N VAL A 464 -17.24 -11.58 -12.89
CA VAL A 464 -18.03 -10.45 -13.41
C VAL A 464 -17.13 -9.36 -13.98
N ASN A 465 -16.07 -9.00 -13.29
CA ASN A 465 -15.09 -7.98 -13.73
C ASN A 465 -14.36 -8.34 -15.02
N ASN A 466 -14.37 -9.63 -15.40
CA ASN A 466 -13.83 -10.10 -16.69
C ASN A 466 -14.80 -9.96 -17.86
N GLN A 467 -16.04 -9.58 -17.64
CA GLN A 467 -17.01 -9.41 -18.71
C GLN A 467 -16.76 -8.08 -19.47
N ALA A 468 -17.21 -8.06 -20.73
CA ALA A 468 -17.11 -6.85 -21.53
C ALA A 468 -17.84 -5.68 -20.88
N TYR A 469 -17.24 -4.49 -20.99
CA TYR A 469 -17.75 -3.23 -20.46
C TYR A 469 -17.88 -3.13 -18.93
N VAL A 470 -17.47 -4.12 -18.15
CA VAL A 470 -17.44 -4.02 -16.69
C VAL A 470 -16.15 -3.30 -16.24
N LEU A 471 -16.31 -2.18 -15.54
CA LEU A 471 -15.22 -1.47 -14.91
C LEU A 471 -14.98 -1.97 -13.48
N GLU A 472 -16.05 -2.07 -12.70
CA GLU A 472 -16.04 -2.53 -11.31
C GLU A 472 -17.37 -3.25 -10.99
N SER A 473 -17.34 -4.17 -10.03
CA SER A 473 -18.54 -4.83 -9.54
C SER A 473 -18.52 -5.07 -8.04
N VAL A 474 -19.72 -5.22 -7.47
CA VAL A 474 -19.96 -5.66 -6.10
C VAL A 474 -21.06 -6.71 -6.14
N VAL A 475 -20.83 -7.86 -5.50
CA VAL A 475 -21.84 -8.90 -5.36
C VAL A 475 -22.45 -8.83 -3.98
N VAL A 476 -23.77 -8.81 -3.93
CA VAL A 476 -24.56 -8.68 -2.70
C VAL A 476 -25.61 -9.79 -2.63
N ASP A 477 -26.04 -10.08 -1.41
CA ASP A 477 -27.23 -10.92 -1.18
C ASP A 477 -28.48 -10.05 -1.07
N ARG A 478 -29.50 -10.37 -1.85
CA ARG A 478 -30.83 -9.77 -1.72
C ARG A 478 -31.87 -10.87 -1.57
N GLY A 479 -32.20 -11.18 -0.31
CA GLY A 479 -33.21 -12.19 0.01
C GLY A 479 -32.82 -13.60 -0.42
N GLY A 480 -31.58 -14.01 -0.20
CA GLY A 480 -31.03 -15.31 -0.55
C GLY A 480 -30.67 -15.47 -2.04
N LYS A 481 -30.66 -14.38 -2.80
CA LYS A 481 -30.29 -14.36 -4.21
C LYS A 481 -29.09 -13.44 -4.43
N LEU A 482 -28.07 -13.94 -5.14
CA LEU A 482 -26.93 -13.13 -5.50
C LEU A 482 -27.28 -12.14 -6.61
N VAL A 483 -26.98 -10.87 -6.36
CA VAL A 483 -27.13 -9.77 -7.32
C VAL A 483 -25.75 -9.17 -7.57
N GLY A 484 -25.37 -9.07 -8.84
CA GLY A 484 -24.16 -8.37 -9.26
C GLY A 484 -24.48 -6.91 -9.56
N LEU A 485 -23.99 -5.98 -8.74
CA LEU A 485 -24.01 -4.56 -9.04
C LEU A 485 -22.79 -4.27 -9.89
N VAL A 486 -22.94 -3.58 -11.03
CA VAL A 486 -21.84 -3.31 -11.95
C VAL A 486 -21.80 -1.83 -12.32
N TYR A 487 -20.61 -1.26 -12.35
CA TYR A 487 -20.36 0.04 -12.97
C TYR A 487 -19.69 -0.18 -14.32
N LEU A 488 -20.28 0.37 -15.38
CA LEU A 488 -19.84 0.13 -16.75
C LEU A 488 -18.77 1.12 -17.20
N ASP A 489 -17.88 0.64 -18.06
CA ASP A 489 -16.87 1.44 -18.75
C ASP A 489 -17.51 2.25 -19.90
N GLN A 490 -17.96 3.46 -19.56
CA GLN A 490 -18.61 4.36 -20.51
C GLN A 490 -17.69 4.73 -21.69
N GLN A 491 -16.37 4.78 -21.47
CA GLN A 491 -15.40 5.06 -22.54
C GLN A 491 -15.31 3.89 -23.53
N ALA A 492 -15.35 2.66 -23.05
CA ALA A 492 -15.36 1.49 -23.91
C ALA A 492 -16.68 1.39 -24.70
N ILE A 493 -17.82 1.65 -24.06
CA ILE A 493 -19.14 1.69 -24.73
C ILE A 493 -19.15 2.74 -25.85
N ALA A 494 -18.69 3.95 -25.57
CA ALA A 494 -18.62 5.04 -26.54
C ALA A 494 -17.65 4.73 -27.69
N ARG A 495 -16.49 4.16 -27.40
CA ARG A 495 -15.50 3.76 -28.41
C ARG A 495 -16.05 2.72 -29.37
N ASP A 496 -16.82 1.76 -28.84
CA ASP A 496 -17.36 0.65 -29.63
C ASP A 496 -18.71 1.01 -30.30
N LEU A 497 -19.16 2.27 -30.17
CA LEU A 497 -20.34 2.86 -30.82
C LEU A 497 -21.62 2.03 -30.58
N LEU A 498 -21.82 1.53 -29.35
CA LEU A 498 -23.00 0.76 -29.02
C LEU A 498 -24.25 1.66 -29.01
N ASP A 499 -25.32 1.18 -29.65
CA ASP A 499 -26.63 1.82 -29.59
C ASP A 499 -27.31 1.57 -28.21
N PRO A 500 -28.36 2.34 -27.88
CA PRO A 500 -29.06 2.19 -26.61
C PRO A 500 -29.65 0.80 -26.37
N GLU A 501 -30.07 0.10 -27.42
CA GLU A 501 -30.62 -1.26 -27.33
C GLU A 501 -29.53 -2.24 -26.94
N ALA A 502 -28.37 -2.21 -27.59
CA ALA A 502 -27.22 -3.01 -27.25
C ALA A 502 -26.70 -2.73 -25.82
N VAL A 503 -26.74 -1.48 -25.37
CA VAL A 503 -26.38 -1.11 -23.98
C VAL A 503 -27.37 -1.69 -22.99
N SER A 504 -28.67 -1.68 -23.27
CA SER A 504 -29.71 -2.25 -22.39
C SER A 504 -29.58 -3.75 -22.18
N GLU A 505 -28.96 -4.47 -23.13
CA GLU A 505 -28.71 -5.91 -23.06
C GLU A 505 -27.44 -6.28 -22.27
N ILE A 506 -26.55 -5.33 -21.98
CA ILE A 506 -25.28 -5.60 -21.32
C ILE A 506 -25.45 -6.35 -19.99
N PRO A 507 -26.37 -5.96 -19.08
CA PRO A 507 -26.54 -6.66 -17.78
C PRO A 507 -26.87 -8.14 -17.95
N GLU A 508 -27.73 -8.48 -18.88
CA GLU A 508 -28.11 -9.89 -19.13
C GLU A 508 -26.98 -10.68 -19.79
N LYS A 509 -26.25 -10.06 -20.70
CA LYS A 509 -25.03 -10.64 -21.30
C LYS A 509 -23.98 -10.94 -20.24
N ILE A 510 -23.74 -10.00 -19.30
CA ILE A 510 -22.82 -10.18 -18.17
C ILE A 510 -23.30 -11.34 -17.30
N ARG A 511 -24.58 -11.36 -16.89
CA ARG A 511 -25.16 -12.41 -16.05
C ARG A 511 -24.99 -13.78 -16.71
N SER A 512 -25.43 -13.93 -17.95
CA SER A 512 -25.38 -15.20 -18.68
C SER A 512 -23.94 -15.69 -18.87
N ALA A 513 -23.02 -14.80 -19.25
CA ALA A 513 -21.61 -15.15 -19.46
C ALA A 513 -20.90 -15.50 -18.15
N SER A 514 -21.19 -14.80 -17.07
CA SER A 514 -20.65 -15.09 -15.73
C SER A 514 -21.16 -16.42 -15.20
N ASN A 515 -22.45 -16.68 -15.28
CA ASN A 515 -23.07 -17.91 -14.78
C ASN A 515 -22.59 -19.19 -15.48
N LYS A 516 -22.12 -19.10 -16.73
CA LYS A 516 -21.46 -20.22 -17.42
C LYS A 516 -20.13 -20.64 -16.78
N ARG A 517 -19.53 -19.76 -16.00
CA ARG A 517 -18.20 -19.95 -15.38
C ARG A 517 -18.29 -20.13 -13.86
N LEU A 518 -19.44 -19.79 -13.27
CA LEU A 518 -19.69 -19.87 -11.83
C LEU A 518 -20.32 -21.22 -11.46
N PRO A 519 -19.93 -21.79 -10.31
CA PRO A 519 -20.64 -22.92 -9.72
C PRO A 519 -22.13 -22.60 -9.52
N GLY A 520 -22.99 -23.62 -9.55
CA GLY A 520 -24.44 -23.45 -9.46
C GLY A 520 -24.91 -22.67 -8.24
N TYR A 521 -24.25 -22.88 -7.09
CA TYR A 521 -24.59 -22.23 -5.82
C TYR A 521 -24.18 -20.74 -5.75
N SER A 522 -23.30 -20.28 -6.62
CA SER A 522 -22.79 -18.89 -6.65
C SER A 522 -23.22 -18.13 -7.92
N GLN A 523 -24.21 -18.65 -8.66
CA GLN A 523 -24.73 -18.00 -9.84
C GLN A 523 -25.55 -16.75 -9.50
N LEU A 524 -25.38 -15.72 -10.33
CA LEU A 524 -26.12 -14.47 -10.22
C LEU A 524 -27.57 -14.64 -10.69
N SER A 525 -28.50 -14.20 -9.85
CA SER A 525 -29.91 -14.10 -10.23
C SER A 525 -30.19 -12.91 -11.15
N LYS A 526 -29.46 -11.81 -10.94
CA LYS A 526 -29.60 -10.55 -11.66
C LYS A 526 -28.26 -9.80 -11.70
N VAL A 527 -28.09 -8.95 -12.71
CA VAL A 527 -27.06 -7.92 -12.77
C VAL A 527 -27.74 -6.56 -12.87
N GLU A 528 -27.34 -5.61 -12.05
CA GLU A 528 -27.86 -4.23 -12.01
C GLU A 528 -26.74 -3.26 -12.34
N VAL A 529 -27.02 -2.29 -13.21
CA VAL A 529 -26.06 -1.25 -13.57
C VAL A 529 -26.17 -0.08 -12.59
N MET A 530 -25.03 0.38 -12.11
CA MET A 530 -24.92 1.56 -11.26
C MET A 530 -24.74 2.80 -12.13
N ASP A 531 -25.48 3.86 -11.82
CA ASP A 531 -25.37 5.14 -12.53
C ASP A 531 -24.06 5.87 -12.21
N GLU A 532 -23.53 5.65 -10.99
CA GLU A 532 -22.29 6.28 -10.49
C GLU A 532 -21.25 5.23 -10.08
N PRO A 533 -19.97 5.61 -10.09
CA PRO A 533 -18.91 4.76 -9.55
C PRO A 533 -19.16 4.39 -8.09
N PHE A 534 -18.73 3.21 -7.68
CA PHE A 534 -18.85 2.81 -6.27
C PHE A 534 -18.08 3.75 -5.36
N ALA A 535 -18.71 4.14 -4.23
CA ALA A 535 -18.07 4.90 -3.19
C ALA A 535 -16.89 4.13 -2.61
N LYS A 536 -15.75 4.80 -2.47
CA LYS A 536 -14.49 4.19 -2.02
C LYS A 536 -14.00 4.81 -0.72
N THR A 537 -13.24 4.01 -0.01
CA THR A 537 -12.41 4.51 1.10
C THR A 537 -11.22 5.30 0.54
N PRO A 538 -10.50 6.09 1.35
CA PRO A 538 -9.24 6.73 0.93
C PRO A 538 -8.18 5.72 0.43
N LYS A 539 -8.31 4.44 0.80
CA LYS A 539 -7.48 3.33 0.31
C LYS A 539 -7.97 2.73 -1.01
N MET A 540 -8.92 3.38 -1.71
CA MET A 540 -9.52 2.94 -2.98
C MET A 540 -10.30 1.62 -2.91
N SER A 541 -10.60 1.11 -1.72
CA SER A 541 -11.47 -0.05 -1.53
C SER A 541 -12.94 0.37 -1.55
N ILE A 542 -13.79 -0.40 -2.20
CA ILE A 542 -15.23 -0.13 -2.28
C ILE A 542 -15.88 -0.26 -0.88
N LYS A 543 -16.70 0.74 -0.51
CA LYS A 543 -17.49 0.75 0.73
C LYS A 543 -18.70 -0.18 0.60
N ARG A 544 -18.49 -1.49 0.64
CA ARG A 544 -19.53 -2.51 0.40
C ARG A 544 -20.77 -2.36 1.28
N PHE A 545 -20.61 -1.87 2.50
CA PHE A 545 -21.72 -1.67 3.44
C PHE A 545 -22.79 -0.68 2.95
N LEU A 546 -22.48 0.16 1.95
CA LEU A 546 -23.44 1.08 1.33
C LEU A 546 -24.35 0.39 0.30
N TYR A 547 -24.06 -0.84 -0.10
CA TYR A 547 -24.71 -1.53 -1.21
C TYR A 547 -25.46 -2.81 -0.79
N LYS A 548 -25.51 -3.10 0.52
CA LYS A 548 -26.21 -4.27 1.09
C LYS A 548 -27.71 -4.17 0.93
#